data_f04fb0dbe9a4d74d3c5e22539ba22d21
#
_entry.id   f04fb0dbe9a4d74d3c5e22539ba22d21
#
_cell.length_a   1.000
_cell.length_b   1.000
_cell.length_c   1.000
_cell.angle_alpha   90.00
_cell.angle_beta   90.00
_cell.angle_gamma   90.00
#
_symmetry.space_group_name_H-M   'P 1'
#
loop_
_entity.id
_entity.type
_entity.pdbx_description
1 polymer ?
#
loop_
_entity_poly.entity_id
_entity_poly.type
_entity_poly.pdbx_seq_one_letter_code
_entity_poly.pdbx_strand_id
1 'polypeptide(L)'
;MSELLVLIPAYNEAGAIGGVVKEVQGAVPGVPVLVVDDCSADSTVTLARAAGARVLMLPHHLGLGGCVQAGYRLAYELGYQYVIRVDGDGQHDPRDIPNILKALETEKCEMVIGSRFVNGKGPHFGALRASGIVFFRAVLRPILGKSVHDPTSGFVGVNRTALGLFSRSFPLEYPEIEALVVLQRRRFRFVEVPCRFRPRQAGRSSITAVKSLYYMVHVLLGVFVNVLKFEGRRK
;
A
#
# COMPACT_ATOMS: atom_id res chain seq x y z
N MET A 1 11.97 21.82 1.36
CA MET A 1 11.91 20.37 1.68
C MET A 1 11.08 19.70 0.58
N SER A 2 11.40 18.48 0.20
CA SER A 2 10.56 17.73 -0.77
C SER A 2 9.16 17.54 -0.19
N GLU A 3 8.12 17.80 -0.98
CA GLU A 3 6.72 17.59 -0.55
C GLU A 3 6.33 16.10 -0.57
N LEU A 4 7.09 15.28 -1.30
CA LEU A 4 6.91 13.84 -1.46
C LEU A 4 7.86 13.04 -0.59
N LEU A 5 7.35 11.98 0.03
CA LEU A 5 8.11 10.90 0.66
C LEU A 5 7.76 9.57 -0.02
N VAL A 6 8.75 8.73 -0.31
CA VAL A 6 8.52 7.34 -0.66
C VAL A 6 8.65 6.47 0.59
N LEU A 7 7.61 5.71 0.89
CA LEU A 7 7.50 4.81 2.03
C LEU A 7 7.64 3.35 1.59
N ILE A 8 8.54 2.60 2.21
CA ILE A 8 8.77 1.18 1.93
C ILE A 8 8.60 0.39 3.23
N PRO A 9 7.47 -0.31 3.44
CA PRO A 9 7.37 -1.28 4.52
C PRO A 9 8.24 -2.49 4.22
N ALA A 10 8.97 -3.01 5.21
CA ALA A 10 9.88 -4.12 5.04
C ALA A 10 9.86 -5.06 6.25
N TYR A 11 9.85 -6.37 5.98
CA TYR A 11 10.02 -7.42 6.97
C TYR A 11 10.77 -8.61 6.37
N ASN A 12 12.03 -8.79 6.78
CA ASN A 12 12.92 -9.83 6.25
C ASN A 12 13.07 -9.78 4.72
N GLU A 13 13.37 -8.59 4.19
CA GLU A 13 13.51 -8.30 2.74
C GLU A 13 14.97 -8.02 2.35
N ALA A 14 15.96 -8.59 3.07
CA ALA A 14 17.40 -8.38 2.79
C ALA A 14 17.78 -8.67 1.34
N GLY A 15 17.10 -9.63 0.68
CA GLY A 15 17.40 -10.00 -0.71
C GLY A 15 16.97 -8.96 -1.76
N ALA A 16 16.10 -8.02 -1.43
CA ALA A 16 15.52 -7.07 -2.39
C ALA A 16 15.67 -5.60 -1.98
N ILE A 17 15.61 -5.29 -0.68
CA ILE A 17 15.45 -3.93 -0.17
C ILE A 17 16.49 -2.94 -0.69
N GLY A 18 17.76 -3.33 -0.77
CA GLY A 18 18.83 -2.45 -1.25
C GLY A 18 18.67 -2.08 -2.73
N GLY A 19 18.20 -3.03 -3.56
CA GLY A 19 17.86 -2.80 -4.96
C GLY A 19 16.66 -1.87 -5.11
N VAL A 20 15.59 -2.13 -4.36
CA VAL A 20 14.35 -1.33 -4.38
C VAL A 20 14.63 0.13 -4.01
N VAL A 21 15.42 0.38 -2.95
CA VAL A 21 15.79 1.75 -2.55
C VAL A 21 16.53 2.47 -3.67
N LYS A 22 17.54 1.81 -4.30
CA LYS A 22 18.30 2.40 -5.40
C LYS A 22 17.43 2.68 -6.63
N GLU A 23 16.52 1.77 -6.98
CA GLU A 23 15.59 1.96 -8.09
C GLU A 23 14.64 3.15 -7.84
N VAL A 24 14.13 3.29 -6.61
CA VAL A 24 13.30 4.44 -6.22
C VAL A 24 14.09 5.74 -6.36
N GLN A 25 15.32 5.80 -5.83
CA GLN A 25 16.18 6.98 -5.93
C GLN A 25 16.51 7.34 -7.39
N GLY A 26 16.69 6.33 -8.25
CA GLY A 26 16.88 6.54 -9.68
C GLY A 26 15.64 7.06 -10.41
N ALA A 27 14.45 6.63 -9.99
CA ALA A 27 13.18 7.03 -10.59
C ALA A 27 12.72 8.44 -10.16
N VAL A 28 13.01 8.82 -8.91
CA VAL A 28 12.64 10.12 -8.33
C VAL A 28 13.83 10.73 -7.56
N PRO A 29 14.84 11.25 -8.27
CA PRO A 29 16.05 11.79 -7.65
C PRO A 29 15.74 12.91 -6.66
N GLY A 30 16.41 12.89 -5.51
CA GLY A 30 16.24 13.89 -4.45
C GLY A 30 14.99 13.72 -3.58
N VAL A 31 14.11 12.76 -3.89
CA VAL A 31 12.96 12.42 -3.03
C VAL A 31 13.45 11.54 -1.86
N PRO A 32 13.13 11.89 -0.61
CA PRO A 32 13.45 11.06 0.54
C PRO A 32 12.78 9.69 0.48
N VAL A 33 13.55 8.64 0.85
CA VAL A 33 13.05 7.27 0.98
C VAL A 33 13.08 6.89 2.45
N LEU A 34 11.94 6.46 2.99
CA LEU A 34 11.77 5.94 4.33
C LEU A 34 11.45 4.45 4.26
N VAL A 35 12.34 3.62 4.74
CA VAL A 35 12.07 2.21 5.00
C VAL A 35 11.53 2.10 6.42
N VAL A 36 10.36 1.50 6.60
CA VAL A 36 9.83 1.12 7.91
C VAL A 36 10.09 -0.36 8.09
N ASP A 37 10.99 -0.67 9.00
CA ASP A 37 11.37 -2.05 9.31
C ASP A 37 10.48 -2.61 10.42
N ASP A 38 9.75 -3.67 10.11
CA ASP A 38 8.79 -4.30 10.99
C ASP A 38 9.44 -5.40 11.88
N CYS A 39 10.55 -5.04 12.55
CA CYS A 39 11.32 -5.92 13.42
C CYS A 39 11.95 -7.10 12.65
N SER A 40 12.66 -6.83 11.55
CA SER A 40 13.38 -7.85 10.77
C SER A 40 14.50 -8.50 11.58
N ALA A 41 14.67 -9.80 11.38
CA ALA A 41 15.75 -10.59 11.99
C ALA A 41 16.98 -10.74 11.08
N ASP A 42 16.87 -10.29 9.82
CA ASP A 42 17.92 -10.39 8.80
C ASP A 42 18.66 -9.04 8.59
N SER A 43 19.44 -8.94 7.51
CA SER A 43 20.19 -7.72 7.19
C SER A 43 19.37 -6.59 6.54
N THR A 44 18.04 -6.63 6.56
CA THR A 44 17.15 -5.64 5.90
C THR A 44 17.52 -4.22 6.27
N VAL A 45 17.62 -3.90 7.56
CA VAL A 45 17.96 -2.55 8.07
C VAL A 45 19.32 -2.07 7.57
N THR A 46 20.33 -2.95 7.67
CA THR A 46 21.70 -2.63 7.25
C THR A 46 21.77 -2.31 5.76
N LEU A 47 21.11 -3.13 4.93
CA LEU A 47 21.11 -2.97 3.49
C LEU A 47 20.29 -1.75 3.02
N ALA A 48 19.17 -1.45 3.70
CA ALA A 48 18.38 -0.25 3.44
C ALA A 48 19.18 1.03 3.71
N ARG A 49 19.88 1.09 4.86
CA ARG A 49 20.76 2.21 5.21
C ARG A 49 21.94 2.36 4.26
N ALA A 50 22.59 1.26 3.91
CA ALA A 50 23.69 1.25 2.94
C ALA A 50 23.27 1.73 1.55
N ALA A 51 21.98 1.51 1.18
CA ALA A 51 21.40 2.04 -0.05
C ALA A 51 20.97 3.52 0.04
N GLY A 52 21.11 4.18 1.22
CA GLY A 52 20.83 5.59 1.40
C GLY A 52 19.40 5.90 1.88
N ALA A 53 18.61 4.92 2.30
CA ALA A 53 17.31 5.15 2.90
C ALA A 53 17.42 5.61 4.37
N ARG A 54 16.45 6.43 4.80
CA ARG A 54 16.16 6.59 6.23
C ARG A 54 15.42 5.34 6.71
N VAL A 55 15.69 4.87 7.93
CA VAL A 55 15.07 3.66 8.46
C VAL A 55 14.41 3.96 9.79
N LEU A 56 13.09 3.72 9.86
CA LEU A 56 12.31 3.63 11.10
C LEU A 56 12.25 2.16 11.51
N MET A 57 12.86 1.82 12.62
CA MET A 57 12.81 0.45 13.17
C MET A 57 11.68 0.34 14.18
N LEU A 58 10.77 -0.60 14.00
CA LEU A 58 9.73 -0.88 14.97
C LEU A 58 10.26 -1.84 16.04
N PRO A 59 9.90 -1.62 17.32
CA PRO A 59 10.38 -2.45 18.42
C PRO A 59 9.76 -3.86 18.43
N HIS A 60 8.64 -4.06 17.75
CA HIS A 60 7.91 -5.32 17.67
C HIS A 60 7.33 -5.49 16.27
N HIS A 61 7.12 -6.74 15.85
CA HIS A 61 6.42 -7.05 14.61
C HIS A 61 4.94 -6.68 14.72
N LEU A 62 4.51 -5.68 13.96
CA LEU A 62 3.15 -5.15 13.94
C LEU A 62 2.32 -5.62 12.74
N GLY A 63 2.96 -6.29 11.80
CA GLY A 63 2.38 -6.63 10.50
C GLY A 63 2.30 -5.44 9.56
N LEU A 64 1.90 -5.71 8.30
CA LEU A 64 1.92 -4.72 7.23
C LEU A 64 1.14 -3.44 7.58
N GLY A 65 -0.08 -3.58 8.11
CA GLY A 65 -0.91 -2.43 8.45
C GLY A 65 -0.29 -1.54 9.52
N GLY A 66 0.23 -2.13 10.61
CA GLY A 66 0.90 -1.39 11.67
C GLY A 66 2.20 -0.73 11.20
N CYS A 67 2.98 -1.43 10.38
CA CYS A 67 4.18 -0.92 9.75
C CYS A 67 3.90 0.31 8.88
N VAL A 68 2.92 0.22 7.98
CA VAL A 68 2.50 1.34 7.12
C VAL A 68 1.94 2.49 7.93
N GLN A 69 1.12 2.23 8.97
CA GLN A 69 0.59 3.28 9.84
C GLN A 69 1.69 4.05 10.55
N ALA A 70 2.71 3.36 11.07
CA ALA A 70 3.85 4.01 11.72
C ALA A 70 4.59 4.96 10.75
N GLY A 71 4.79 4.52 9.52
CA GLY A 71 5.37 5.35 8.46
C GLY A 71 4.51 6.55 8.07
N TYR A 72 3.20 6.37 7.93
CA TYR A 72 2.27 7.46 7.66
C TYR A 72 2.23 8.48 8.80
N ARG A 73 2.28 8.03 10.05
CA ARG A 73 2.33 8.90 11.21
C ARG A 73 3.60 9.75 11.21
N LEU A 74 4.76 9.15 11.02
CA LEU A 74 6.03 9.88 10.94
C LEU A 74 6.02 10.88 9.78
N ALA A 75 5.55 10.46 8.59
CA ALA A 75 5.45 11.34 7.42
C ALA A 75 4.52 12.55 7.67
N TYR A 76 3.38 12.32 8.34
CA TYR A 76 2.46 13.39 8.70
C TYR A 76 3.07 14.38 9.69
N GLU A 77 3.74 13.88 10.73
CA GLU A 77 4.43 14.70 11.75
C GLU A 77 5.58 15.52 11.13
N LEU A 78 6.29 14.96 10.15
CA LEU A 78 7.36 15.65 9.41
C LEU A 78 6.86 16.64 8.34
N GLY A 79 5.55 16.75 8.13
CA GLY A 79 4.97 17.78 7.25
C GLY A 79 4.87 17.43 5.77
N TYR A 80 5.09 16.17 5.37
CA TYR A 80 4.97 15.76 3.97
C TYR A 80 3.55 15.96 3.44
N GLN A 81 3.45 16.40 2.15
CA GLN A 81 2.18 16.60 1.47
C GLN A 81 1.70 15.33 0.78
N TYR A 82 2.63 14.54 0.27
CA TYR A 82 2.37 13.29 -0.46
C TYR A 82 3.23 12.18 0.10
N VAL A 83 2.64 10.99 0.20
CA VAL A 83 3.39 9.76 0.49
C VAL A 83 3.01 8.72 -0.56
N ILE A 84 4.02 8.12 -1.20
CA ILE A 84 3.81 6.99 -2.11
C ILE A 84 4.44 5.75 -1.50
N ARG A 85 3.62 4.71 -1.28
CA ARG A 85 4.05 3.41 -0.78
C ARG A 85 4.54 2.54 -1.94
N VAL A 86 5.70 1.95 -1.75
CA VAL A 86 6.29 0.92 -2.63
C VAL A 86 6.64 -0.27 -1.77
N ASP A 87 6.27 -1.50 -2.17
CA ASP A 87 6.61 -2.69 -1.39
C ASP A 87 8.09 -3.06 -1.51
N GLY A 88 8.69 -3.60 -0.44
CA GLY A 88 10.11 -3.91 -0.35
C GLY A 88 10.57 -5.12 -1.16
N ASP A 89 9.64 -5.87 -1.79
CA ASP A 89 9.90 -7.10 -2.54
C ASP A 89 10.27 -6.91 -4.03
N GLY A 90 10.28 -5.67 -4.51
CA GLY A 90 10.65 -5.28 -5.87
C GLY A 90 9.59 -5.56 -6.94
N GLN A 91 8.34 -5.89 -6.56
CA GLN A 91 7.26 -6.11 -7.53
C GLN A 91 6.76 -4.82 -8.19
N HIS A 92 6.80 -3.69 -7.50
CA HIS A 92 6.39 -2.40 -8.04
C HIS A 92 7.50 -1.79 -8.91
N ASP A 93 7.15 -1.22 -10.05
CA ASP A 93 8.10 -0.46 -10.87
C ASP A 93 8.16 0.99 -10.40
N PRO A 94 9.25 1.46 -9.76
CA PRO A 94 9.33 2.83 -9.24
C PRO A 94 9.22 3.92 -10.31
N ARG A 95 9.43 3.59 -11.59
CA ARG A 95 9.24 4.53 -12.71
C ARG A 95 7.79 5.00 -12.88
N ASP A 96 6.83 4.36 -12.20
CA ASP A 96 5.43 4.78 -12.18
C ASP A 96 5.10 5.74 -11.01
N ILE A 97 6.06 6.00 -10.09
CA ILE A 97 5.88 6.98 -9.00
C ILE A 97 5.47 8.37 -9.52
N PRO A 98 6.10 8.95 -10.57
CA PRO A 98 5.68 10.24 -11.12
C PRO A 98 4.23 10.24 -11.63
N ASN A 99 3.74 9.12 -12.19
CA ASN A 99 2.36 9.00 -12.67
C ASN A 99 1.35 9.02 -11.51
N ILE A 100 1.69 8.34 -10.40
CA ILE A 100 0.86 8.35 -9.18
C ILE A 100 0.83 9.75 -8.56
N LEU A 101 1.99 10.42 -8.46
CA LEU A 101 2.08 11.78 -7.93
C LEU A 101 1.26 12.76 -8.78
N LYS A 102 1.45 12.72 -10.10
CA LYS A 102 0.68 13.56 -11.03
C LYS A 102 -0.82 13.38 -10.87
N ALA A 103 -1.29 12.13 -10.74
CA ALA A 103 -2.71 11.86 -10.52
C ALA A 103 -3.22 12.41 -9.18
N LEU A 104 -2.43 12.34 -8.09
CA LEU A 104 -2.78 12.96 -6.81
C LEU A 104 -2.97 14.48 -6.94
N GLU A 105 -2.12 15.14 -7.72
CA GLU A 105 -2.14 16.58 -7.92
C GLU A 105 -3.29 17.03 -8.85
N THR A 106 -3.56 16.27 -9.92
CA THR A 106 -4.49 16.69 -10.98
C THR A 106 -5.92 16.22 -10.76
N GLU A 107 -6.13 15.00 -10.22
CA GLU A 107 -7.47 14.38 -10.11
C GLU A 107 -8.27 14.84 -8.89
N LYS A 108 -7.70 15.69 -8.04
CA LYS A 108 -8.32 16.15 -6.79
C LYS A 108 -8.87 14.99 -5.96
N CYS A 109 -8.03 13.98 -5.75
CA CYS A 109 -8.35 12.78 -4.98
C CYS A 109 -7.42 12.65 -3.78
N GLU A 110 -7.86 11.93 -2.76
CA GLU A 110 -7.08 11.71 -1.55
C GLU A 110 -6.15 10.51 -1.65
N MET A 111 -6.46 9.56 -2.54
CA MET A 111 -5.62 8.39 -2.77
C MET A 111 -5.61 7.99 -4.25
N VAL A 112 -4.45 7.55 -4.72
CA VAL A 112 -4.25 6.93 -6.04
C VAL A 112 -3.74 5.51 -5.85
N ILE A 113 -4.34 4.57 -6.58
CA ILE A 113 -3.96 3.16 -6.59
C ILE A 113 -3.24 2.87 -7.90
N GLY A 114 -1.99 2.42 -7.84
CA GLY A 114 -1.30 1.85 -8.98
C GLY A 114 -1.88 0.47 -9.29
N SER A 115 -2.59 0.35 -10.39
CA SER A 115 -3.38 -0.83 -10.74
C SER A 115 -2.72 -1.66 -11.85
N ARG A 116 -2.74 -2.97 -11.67
CA ARG A 116 -2.31 -3.96 -12.67
C ARG A 116 -3.30 -4.14 -13.81
N PHE A 117 -4.55 -3.69 -13.63
CA PHE A 117 -5.67 -4.15 -14.45
C PHE A 117 -6.46 -3.06 -15.18
N VAL A 118 -6.20 -1.78 -14.91
CA VAL A 118 -6.94 -0.66 -15.52
C VAL A 118 -6.89 -0.72 -17.06
N ASN A 119 -5.77 -1.12 -17.64
CA ASN A 119 -5.64 -1.23 -19.10
C ASN A 119 -5.99 -2.62 -19.67
N GLY A 120 -6.62 -3.50 -18.89
CA GLY A 120 -7.01 -4.86 -19.33
C GLY A 120 -5.83 -5.82 -19.58
N LYS A 121 -4.59 -5.38 -19.41
CA LYS A 121 -3.36 -6.16 -19.67
C LYS A 121 -2.66 -6.59 -18.39
N GLY A 122 -3.41 -7.01 -17.37
CA GLY A 122 -2.82 -7.47 -16.12
C GLY A 122 -1.97 -8.73 -16.32
N PRO A 123 -0.98 -8.98 -15.44
CA PRO A 123 -0.19 -10.20 -15.49
C PRO A 123 -1.10 -11.42 -15.34
N HIS A 124 -0.77 -12.50 -16.05
CA HIS A 124 -1.46 -13.77 -15.92
C HIS A 124 -1.16 -14.38 -14.54
N PHE A 125 -2.11 -14.27 -13.64
CA PHE A 125 -2.06 -14.98 -12.36
C PHE A 125 -2.65 -16.38 -12.50
N GLY A 126 -2.18 -17.33 -11.68
CA GLY A 126 -2.86 -18.61 -11.56
C GLY A 126 -4.35 -18.42 -11.18
N ALA A 127 -5.21 -19.32 -11.65
CA ALA A 127 -6.67 -19.23 -11.52
C ALA A 127 -7.17 -18.86 -10.12
N LEU A 128 -6.53 -19.38 -9.07
CA LEU A 128 -6.88 -19.12 -7.66
C LEU A 128 -6.68 -17.63 -7.26
N ARG A 129 -5.62 -16.98 -7.73
CA ARG A 129 -5.38 -15.56 -7.44
C ARG A 129 -6.31 -14.66 -8.24
N ALA A 130 -6.58 -15.04 -9.49
CA ALA A 130 -7.54 -14.34 -10.34
C ALA A 130 -8.95 -14.39 -9.76
N SER A 131 -9.41 -15.55 -9.26
CA SER A 131 -10.74 -15.70 -8.64
C SER A 131 -10.87 -14.84 -7.37
N GLY A 132 -9.83 -14.73 -6.55
CA GLY A 132 -9.81 -13.86 -5.37
C GLY A 132 -10.00 -12.38 -5.73
N ILE A 133 -9.35 -11.90 -6.78
CA ILE A 133 -9.50 -10.51 -7.24
C ILE A 133 -10.92 -10.26 -7.74
N VAL A 134 -11.47 -11.17 -8.54
CA VAL A 134 -12.86 -11.07 -9.05
C VAL A 134 -13.85 -11.06 -7.88
N PHE A 135 -13.65 -11.94 -6.89
CA PHE A 135 -14.47 -12.00 -5.69
C PHE A 135 -14.45 -10.67 -4.93
N PHE A 136 -13.27 -10.10 -4.64
CA PHE A 136 -13.19 -8.82 -3.95
C PHE A 136 -13.78 -7.66 -4.74
N ARG A 137 -13.63 -7.65 -6.06
CA ARG A 137 -14.32 -6.66 -6.91
C ARG A 137 -15.84 -6.73 -6.77
N ALA A 138 -16.41 -7.95 -6.79
CA ALA A 138 -17.84 -8.15 -6.64
C ALA A 138 -18.36 -7.72 -5.27
N VAL A 139 -17.65 -8.08 -4.19
CA VAL A 139 -18.02 -7.71 -2.81
C VAL A 139 -17.88 -6.20 -2.56
N LEU A 140 -16.81 -5.58 -3.05
CA LEU A 140 -16.55 -4.16 -2.79
C LEU A 140 -17.43 -3.23 -3.63
N ARG A 141 -17.87 -3.65 -4.80
CA ARG A 141 -18.68 -2.81 -5.71
C ARG A 141 -19.91 -2.18 -5.05
N PRO A 142 -20.80 -2.91 -4.34
CA PRO A 142 -21.95 -2.31 -3.67
C PRO A 142 -21.55 -1.41 -2.50
N ILE A 143 -20.44 -1.69 -1.81
CA ILE A 143 -19.96 -0.92 -0.66
C ILE A 143 -19.33 0.41 -1.10
N LEU A 144 -18.54 0.37 -2.17
CA LEU A 144 -17.82 1.53 -2.70
C LEU A 144 -18.64 2.37 -3.68
N GLY A 145 -19.79 1.84 -4.18
CA GLY A 145 -20.59 2.50 -5.20
C GLY A 145 -19.92 2.59 -6.58
N LYS A 146 -18.73 1.99 -6.75
CA LYS A 146 -17.95 1.94 -7.98
C LYS A 146 -17.13 0.66 -8.08
N SER A 147 -16.74 0.31 -9.29
CA SER A 147 -15.83 -0.81 -9.51
C SER A 147 -14.38 -0.40 -9.26
N VAL A 148 -13.62 -1.21 -8.53
CA VAL A 148 -12.17 -1.09 -8.35
C VAL A 148 -11.50 -2.27 -9.04
N HIS A 149 -10.55 -2.00 -9.93
CA HIS A 149 -9.89 -3.04 -10.73
C HIS A 149 -8.82 -3.77 -9.95
N ASP A 150 -8.14 -3.10 -9.02
CA ASP A 150 -7.06 -3.69 -8.23
C ASP A 150 -7.16 -3.34 -6.73
N PRO A 151 -8.14 -3.91 -6.02
CA PRO A 151 -8.35 -3.57 -4.60
C PRO A 151 -7.26 -4.11 -3.67
N THR A 152 -6.34 -4.92 -4.18
CA THR A 152 -5.25 -5.54 -3.41
C THR A 152 -3.88 -4.97 -3.75
N SER A 153 -3.82 -3.85 -4.46
CA SER A 153 -2.56 -3.21 -4.78
C SER A 153 -1.97 -2.49 -3.56
N GLY A 154 -0.71 -2.79 -3.25
CA GLY A 154 0.09 -2.07 -2.28
C GLY A 154 0.77 -0.82 -2.83
N PHE A 155 0.78 -0.63 -4.15
CA PHE A 155 1.35 0.55 -4.79
C PHE A 155 0.35 1.70 -4.75
N VAL A 156 0.42 2.50 -3.69
CA VAL A 156 -0.57 3.55 -3.45
C VAL A 156 0.10 4.88 -3.13
N GLY A 157 -0.49 5.97 -3.63
CA GLY A 157 -0.16 7.32 -3.22
C GLY A 157 -1.28 7.94 -2.41
N VAL A 158 -0.94 8.73 -1.39
CA VAL A 158 -1.89 9.47 -0.56
C VAL A 158 -1.47 10.93 -0.44
N ASN A 159 -2.46 11.84 -0.46
CA ASN A 159 -2.24 13.24 -0.17
C ASN A 159 -2.28 13.51 1.34
N ARG A 160 -1.98 14.75 1.76
CA ARG A 160 -1.95 15.12 3.17
C ARG A 160 -3.26 14.88 3.91
N THR A 161 -4.41 14.99 3.25
CA THR A 161 -5.72 14.76 3.86
C THR A 161 -5.91 13.29 4.24
N ALA A 162 -5.65 12.37 3.30
CA ALA A 162 -5.67 10.93 3.58
C ALA A 162 -4.55 10.54 4.54
N LEU A 163 -3.36 11.12 4.40
CA LEU A 163 -2.25 10.90 5.31
C LEU A 163 -2.61 11.26 6.76
N GLY A 164 -3.29 12.38 6.98
CA GLY A 164 -3.77 12.80 8.30
C GLY A 164 -4.85 11.86 8.89
N LEU A 165 -5.67 11.23 8.06
CA LEU A 165 -6.60 10.18 8.49
C LEU A 165 -5.85 8.91 8.87
N PHE A 166 -4.99 8.42 7.98
CA PHE A 166 -4.28 7.15 8.11
C PHE A 166 -3.20 7.17 9.19
N SER A 167 -2.62 8.32 9.49
CA SER A 167 -1.68 8.48 10.61
C SER A 167 -2.32 8.17 11.97
N ARG A 168 -3.63 8.39 12.11
CA ARG A 168 -4.40 8.18 13.35
C ARG A 168 -5.17 6.88 13.37
N SER A 169 -5.63 6.41 12.22
CA SER A 169 -6.47 5.23 12.10
C SER A 169 -6.26 4.59 10.72
N PHE A 170 -5.46 3.56 10.68
CA PHE A 170 -5.19 2.77 9.49
C PHE A 170 -5.58 1.31 9.75
N PRO A 171 -6.15 0.60 8.78
CA PRO A 171 -6.48 -0.81 8.94
C PRO A 171 -5.22 -1.65 9.14
N LEU A 172 -5.27 -2.59 10.10
CA LEU A 172 -4.10 -3.37 10.47
C LEU A 172 -4.03 -4.72 9.75
N GLU A 173 -5.19 -5.35 9.53
CA GLU A 173 -5.25 -6.74 9.04
C GLU A 173 -5.18 -6.82 7.50
N TYR A 174 -6.04 -6.06 6.81
CA TYR A 174 -6.15 -6.06 5.34
C TYR A 174 -6.11 -4.62 4.81
N PRO A 175 -4.97 -3.95 4.98
CA PRO A 175 -4.88 -2.50 4.85
C PRO A 175 -5.27 -1.99 3.47
N GLU A 176 -5.03 -2.74 2.38
CA GLU A 176 -5.36 -2.32 1.03
C GLU A 176 -6.88 -2.22 0.84
N ILE A 177 -7.60 -3.28 1.19
CA ILE A 177 -9.06 -3.40 0.95
C ILE A 177 -9.83 -2.53 1.94
N GLU A 178 -9.48 -2.62 3.23
CA GLU A 178 -10.17 -1.88 4.27
C GLU A 178 -9.96 -0.36 4.16
N ALA A 179 -8.79 0.09 3.68
CA ALA A 179 -8.54 1.51 3.44
C ALA A 179 -9.53 2.10 2.42
N LEU A 180 -9.91 1.34 1.37
CA LEU A 180 -10.91 1.78 0.40
C LEU A 180 -12.28 2.00 1.05
N VAL A 181 -12.69 1.11 1.95
CA VAL A 181 -13.94 1.23 2.69
C VAL A 181 -13.90 2.45 3.62
N VAL A 182 -12.78 2.66 4.32
CA VAL A 182 -12.58 3.83 5.19
C VAL A 182 -12.66 5.13 4.40
N LEU A 183 -11.99 5.22 3.25
CA LEU A 183 -12.01 6.40 2.38
C LEU A 183 -13.43 6.68 1.86
N GLN A 184 -14.12 5.66 1.34
CA GLN A 184 -15.48 5.79 0.84
C GLN A 184 -16.43 6.35 1.91
N ARG A 185 -16.32 5.86 3.15
CA ARG A 185 -17.13 6.30 4.25
C ARG A 185 -16.84 7.72 4.72
N ARG A 186 -15.59 8.17 4.52
CA ARG A 186 -15.18 9.56 4.75
C ARG A 186 -15.52 10.48 3.58
N ARG A 187 -16.12 9.93 2.49
CA ARG A 187 -16.38 10.64 1.23
C ARG A 187 -15.10 11.16 0.58
N PHE A 188 -13.99 10.49 0.81
CA PHE A 188 -12.73 10.77 0.14
C PHE A 188 -12.71 10.08 -1.22
N ARG A 189 -12.17 10.78 -2.20
CA ARG A 189 -12.04 10.27 -3.56
C ARG A 189 -10.77 9.46 -3.69
N PHE A 190 -10.85 8.37 -4.44
CA PHE A 190 -9.68 7.63 -4.89
C PHE A 190 -9.86 7.21 -6.34
N VAL A 191 -8.74 7.11 -7.06
CA VAL A 191 -8.69 6.73 -8.47
C VAL A 191 -7.65 5.64 -8.68
N GLU A 192 -7.73 4.96 -9.81
CA GLU A 192 -6.74 3.98 -10.23
C GLU A 192 -5.98 4.49 -11.44
N VAL A 193 -4.67 4.30 -11.46
CA VAL A 193 -3.79 4.55 -12.61
C VAL A 193 -3.07 3.28 -13.01
N PRO A 194 -2.85 3.04 -14.32
CA PRO A 194 -2.13 1.86 -14.75
C PRO A 194 -0.66 1.92 -14.29
N CYS A 195 -0.19 0.85 -13.67
CA CYS A 195 1.19 0.71 -13.24
C CYS A 195 1.75 -0.65 -13.65
N ARG A 196 3.08 -0.68 -13.83
CA ARG A 196 3.83 -1.89 -14.17
C ARG A 196 4.16 -2.67 -12.92
N PHE A 197 4.01 -3.97 -13.01
CA PHE A 197 4.37 -4.90 -11.95
C PHE A 197 5.30 -5.97 -12.50
N ARG A 198 6.26 -6.35 -11.68
CA ARG A 198 7.28 -7.35 -11.99
C ARG A 198 7.05 -8.61 -11.16
N PRO A 199 7.60 -9.76 -11.56
CA PRO A 199 7.74 -10.88 -10.66
C PRO A 199 8.56 -10.47 -9.42
N ARG A 200 8.25 -11.08 -8.25
CA ARG A 200 9.01 -10.85 -7.01
C ARG A 200 10.48 -11.20 -7.22
N GLN A 201 11.39 -10.33 -6.78
CA GLN A 201 12.81 -10.52 -6.96
C GLN A 201 13.40 -11.52 -5.95
N ALA A 202 12.86 -11.57 -4.73
CA ALA A 202 13.31 -12.47 -3.66
C ALA A 202 12.16 -12.85 -2.71
N GLY A 203 12.37 -13.87 -1.87
CA GLY A 203 11.42 -14.32 -0.86
C GLY A 203 10.37 -15.30 -1.38
N ARG A 204 9.56 -15.86 -0.44
CA ARG A 204 8.44 -16.77 -0.75
C ARG A 204 7.11 -16.06 -0.51
N SER A 205 6.14 -16.29 -1.40
CA SER A 205 4.76 -15.85 -1.14
C SER A 205 4.24 -16.51 0.14
N SER A 206 3.78 -15.74 1.09
CA SER A 206 3.16 -16.24 2.32
C SER A 206 1.75 -16.79 2.08
N ILE A 207 1.20 -16.66 0.87
CA ILE A 207 -0.18 -16.99 0.54
C ILE A 207 -0.23 -18.41 -0.06
N THR A 208 -0.78 -19.37 0.70
CA THR A 208 -1.17 -20.72 0.24
C THR A 208 -2.68 -20.76 -0.05
N ALA A 209 -3.16 -21.83 -0.72
CA ALA A 209 -4.60 -21.98 -1.04
C ALA A 209 -5.50 -21.91 0.19
N VAL A 210 -5.11 -22.57 1.29
CA VAL A 210 -5.85 -22.55 2.58
C VAL A 210 -5.80 -21.16 3.20
N LYS A 211 -4.63 -20.52 3.19
CA LYS A 211 -4.49 -19.14 3.67
C LYS A 211 -5.29 -18.16 2.82
N SER A 212 -5.47 -18.40 1.51
CA SER A 212 -6.29 -17.56 0.65
C SER A 212 -7.77 -17.60 1.03
N LEU A 213 -8.31 -18.78 1.36
CA LEU A 213 -9.69 -18.90 1.81
C LEU A 213 -9.89 -18.23 3.18
N TYR A 214 -8.98 -18.49 4.12
CA TYR A 214 -8.96 -17.81 5.42
C TYR A 214 -8.90 -16.28 5.25
N TYR A 215 -8.04 -15.82 4.37
CA TYR A 215 -7.90 -14.40 4.01
C TYR A 215 -9.22 -13.82 3.49
N MET A 216 -9.91 -14.51 2.57
CA MET A 216 -11.20 -14.03 2.04
C MET A 216 -12.26 -13.86 3.13
N VAL A 217 -12.39 -14.84 4.03
CA VAL A 217 -13.37 -14.79 5.13
C VAL A 217 -13.05 -13.64 6.09
N HIS A 218 -11.78 -13.48 6.48
CA HIS A 218 -11.37 -12.42 7.41
C HIS A 218 -11.50 -11.03 6.81
N VAL A 219 -11.18 -10.85 5.53
CA VAL A 219 -11.43 -9.58 4.83
C VAL A 219 -12.93 -9.23 4.82
N LEU A 220 -13.81 -10.22 4.57
CA LEU A 220 -15.26 -9.99 4.65
C LEU A 220 -15.70 -9.55 6.03
N LEU A 221 -15.18 -10.20 7.08
CA LEU A 221 -15.46 -9.83 8.48
C LEU A 221 -14.92 -8.43 8.79
N GLY A 222 -13.70 -8.10 8.40
CA GLY A 222 -13.10 -6.78 8.58
C GLY A 222 -13.91 -5.68 7.87
N VAL A 223 -14.29 -5.92 6.62
CA VAL A 223 -15.16 -5.02 5.85
C VAL A 223 -16.52 -4.86 6.55
N PHE A 224 -17.16 -5.95 6.99
CA PHE A 224 -18.44 -5.94 7.68
C PHE A 224 -18.38 -5.17 9.00
N VAL A 225 -17.34 -5.43 9.82
CA VAL A 225 -17.11 -4.69 11.07
C VAL A 225 -16.89 -3.20 10.80
N ASN A 226 -16.13 -2.84 9.79
CA ASN A 226 -15.94 -1.44 9.39
C ASN A 226 -17.26 -0.81 8.91
N VAL A 227 -18.12 -1.58 8.23
CA VAL A 227 -19.47 -1.13 7.86
C VAL A 227 -20.31 -0.83 9.09
N LEU A 228 -20.35 -1.71 10.08
CA LEU A 228 -21.13 -1.55 11.32
C LEU A 228 -20.62 -0.44 12.26
N LYS A 229 -19.30 -0.35 12.47
CA LYS A 229 -18.69 0.66 13.36
C LYS A 229 -19.06 2.09 12.99
N PHE A 230 -19.32 2.37 11.73
CA PHE A 230 -19.70 3.70 11.26
C PHE A 230 -21.20 3.98 11.35
N GLU A 231 -22.07 2.98 11.34
CA GLU A 231 -23.51 3.17 11.52
C GLU A 231 -23.85 3.63 12.95
N GLY A 232 -23.10 3.19 13.95
CA GLY A 232 -23.27 3.61 15.35
C GLY A 232 -22.86 5.05 15.66
N ARG A 233 -22.26 5.82 14.73
CA ARG A 233 -21.85 7.22 14.90
C ARG A 233 -22.75 8.24 14.17
N ARG A 234 -23.90 7.83 13.67
CA ARG A 234 -24.91 8.70 13.04
C ARG A 234 -25.99 9.16 14.04
N LYS A 235 -25.61 9.43 15.30
CA LYS A 235 -26.50 10.14 16.23
C LYS A 235 -25.83 11.42 16.71
#